data_5db2831bb65fd900c289543e8a717932
#
_entry.id   5db2831bb65fd900c289543e8a717932
#
_cell.length_a   1.000
_cell.length_b   1.000
_cell.length_c   1.000
_cell.angle_alpha   90.00
_cell.angle_beta   90.00
_cell.angle_gamma   90.00
#
_symmetry.space_group_name_H-M   'P 1'
#
loop_
_entity.id
_entity.type
_entity.pdbx_description
1 polymer ?
#
loop_
_entity_poly.entity_id
_entity_poly.type
_entity_poly.pdbx_seq_one_letter_code
_entity_poly.pdbx_strand_id
1 'polypeptide(L)'
;MKKTQTIILGTLLCINCLCSQAQQFQTYKEAKDPVPMSERSIEAWKTVGKLQAQWVSADSLYSRSEVPQKSAVTTCRLEGWRGERVSAQLLLWTGKGADGVKTKLKDFSADNAKLSADIASTGFVRYTLADKGGNDCRCERGPKHDVILVPDMIDSLEVFNMDAQTVRPVWVSINIPQDAKVGVYHSEVVITAKGAKMTLPIELEVIDQVLPTYDQWTYHLDLWQHPSAVARMQNLEMWSDEHFEALRAQMLPLARAGQKVITTTLNRDPWGSQTFDDYEDMIIWTHRKDGSWSFDYTVFDRYVELMMSLGVKKQINCYSMLPWNNRLNWYEEKDNAFKSSSIAPKSKKYEEMWSAFLKDFVIHLKEKGWLHITCIATDERSAEEMEIVVKLINTYAPELGFAMADNHASYRRIPNVRDCCVAQRQLYLTKEEIAERRAKGYTTTFYVCCSTYFPNSFTYSQPWESELLSWHAISKDYDGQLRWAYNSWPHRPEYDSRFRTLASGDTYQIASYGRSTLRFERMIDGIEAYEKVKILRQKFANRPEVLKPLEDKLAEIASLKLTDTSLPWHTLMTELVTELNRVSKER
;
A
#
# COMPACT_ATOMS: atom_id res chain seq x y z
N MET A 1 -0.10 -31.71 -36.40
CA MET A 1 -1.30 -31.73 -35.55
C MET A 1 -0.98 -32.01 -34.05
N LYS A 2 0.12 -31.48 -33.48
CA LYS A 2 0.48 -31.69 -32.04
C LYS A 2 0.74 -30.40 -31.25
N LYS A 3 0.58 -29.20 -31.83
CA LYS A 3 0.80 -27.91 -31.14
C LYS A 3 -0.45 -27.22 -30.59
N THR A 4 -1.65 -27.70 -30.93
CA THR A 4 -2.92 -27.04 -30.55
C THR A 4 -3.52 -27.62 -29.26
N GLN A 5 -3.11 -28.80 -28.80
CA GLN A 5 -3.63 -29.40 -27.57
C GLN A 5 -2.99 -28.87 -26.27
N THR A 6 -1.75 -28.37 -26.33
CA THR A 6 -1.04 -27.89 -25.13
C THR A 6 -1.55 -26.51 -24.67
N ILE A 7 -2.02 -25.66 -25.58
CA ILE A 7 -2.56 -24.32 -25.25
C ILE A 7 -3.94 -24.42 -24.60
N ILE A 8 -4.75 -25.41 -24.98
CA ILE A 8 -6.10 -25.61 -24.42
C ILE A 8 -6.02 -26.15 -22.98
N LEU A 9 -5.03 -26.98 -22.67
CA LEU A 9 -4.86 -27.53 -21.31
C LEU A 9 -4.38 -26.48 -20.32
N GLY A 10 -3.47 -25.58 -20.73
CA GLY A 10 -3.00 -24.45 -19.89
C GLY A 10 -4.10 -23.45 -19.56
N THR A 11 -4.95 -23.15 -20.54
CA THR A 11 -6.07 -22.21 -20.33
C THR A 11 -7.18 -22.80 -19.45
N LEU A 12 -7.44 -24.10 -19.55
CA LEU A 12 -8.41 -24.80 -18.69
C LEU A 12 -7.91 -24.92 -17.23
N LEU A 13 -6.61 -25.14 -17.01
CA LEU A 13 -6.06 -25.17 -15.64
C LEU A 13 -6.12 -23.79 -14.96
N CYS A 14 -5.81 -22.70 -15.71
CA CYS A 14 -5.92 -21.34 -15.16
C CYS A 14 -7.39 -20.96 -14.86
N ILE A 15 -8.34 -21.34 -15.70
CA ILE A 15 -9.77 -21.06 -15.47
C ILE A 15 -10.29 -21.85 -14.26
N ASN A 16 -9.88 -23.11 -14.09
CA ASN A 16 -10.28 -23.92 -12.94
C ASN A 16 -9.64 -23.41 -11.63
N CYS A 17 -8.42 -22.90 -11.64
CA CYS A 17 -7.77 -22.33 -10.48
C CYS A 17 -8.45 -21.01 -10.05
N LEU A 18 -8.79 -20.14 -11.01
CA LEU A 18 -9.54 -18.91 -10.74
C LEU A 18 -10.97 -19.19 -10.26
N CYS A 19 -11.64 -20.18 -10.82
CA CYS A 19 -12.98 -20.58 -10.37
C CYS A 19 -12.96 -21.21 -8.97
N SER A 20 -11.94 -22.01 -8.62
CA SER A 20 -11.81 -22.58 -7.27
C SER A 20 -11.49 -21.52 -6.21
N GLN A 21 -10.70 -20.51 -6.55
CA GLN A 21 -10.41 -19.38 -5.68
C GLN A 21 -11.65 -18.50 -5.45
N ALA A 22 -12.40 -18.18 -6.50
CA ALA A 22 -13.67 -17.44 -6.38
C ALA A 22 -14.68 -18.21 -5.49
N GLN A 23 -14.73 -19.55 -5.60
CA GLN A 23 -15.62 -20.38 -4.82
C GLN A 23 -15.23 -20.43 -3.34
N GLN A 24 -13.94 -20.40 -3.00
CA GLN A 24 -13.44 -20.36 -1.63
C GLN A 24 -13.84 -19.07 -0.89
N PHE A 25 -13.95 -17.94 -1.60
CA PHE A 25 -14.36 -16.65 -1.02
C PHE A 25 -15.88 -16.50 -0.87
N GLN A 26 -16.68 -17.15 -1.68
CA GLN A 26 -18.14 -17.15 -1.53
C GLN A 26 -18.61 -17.77 -0.19
N THR A 27 -17.80 -18.65 0.40
CA THR A 27 -18.10 -19.29 1.69
C THR A 27 -17.53 -18.55 2.90
N TYR A 28 -16.78 -17.45 2.70
CA TYR A 28 -16.19 -16.68 3.79
C TYR A 28 -17.26 -16.03 4.65
N LYS A 29 -17.30 -16.43 5.93
CA LYS A 29 -18.21 -15.88 6.93
C LYS A 29 -17.49 -14.83 7.77
N GLU A 30 -18.00 -13.60 7.73
CA GLU A 30 -17.48 -12.50 8.54
C GLU A 30 -17.70 -12.76 10.04
N ALA A 31 -16.86 -12.12 10.86
CA ALA A 31 -17.02 -12.14 12.31
C ALA A 31 -18.35 -11.50 12.71
N LYS A 32 -18.88 -11.92 13.86
CA LYS A 32 -19.98 -11.19 14.50
C LYS A 32 -19.46 -9.84 15.02
N ASP A 33 -20.30 -8.82 14.94
CA ASP A 33 -19.98 -7.52 15.52
C ASP A 33 -19.89 -7.66 17.05
N PRO A 34 -18.72 -7.38 17.65
CA PRO A 34 -18.55 -7.45 19.10
C PRO A 34 -19.18 -6.24 19.82
N VAL A 35 -19.47 -5.17 19.09
CA VAL A 35 -20.10 -3.98 19.66
C VAL A 35 -21.62 -4.12 19.56
N PRO A 36 -22.36 -4.00 20.67
CA PRO A 36 -23.81 -4.01 20.63
C PRO A 36 -24.36 -2.89 19.75
N MET A 37 -25.45 -3.19 19.05
CA MET A 37 -26.19 -2.19 18.29
C MET A 37 -26.66 -1.03 19.19
N SER A 38 -26.60 0.20 18.70
CA SER A 38 -27.16 1.34 19.43
C SER A 38 -28.68 1.25 19.54
N GLU A 39 -29.26 1.82 20.61
CA GLU A 39 -30.72 1.89 20.78
C GLU A 39 -31.40 2.54 19.57
N ARG A 40 -30.80 3.61 19.02
CA ARG A 40 -31.24 4.26 17.80
C ARG A 40 -31.37 3.27 16.64
N SER A 41 -30.36 2.43 16.44
CA SER A 41 -30.38 1.45 15.34
C SER A 41 -31.34 0.31 15.59
N ILE A 42 -31.49 -0.16 16.82
CA ILE A 42 -32.49 -1.16 17.18
C ILE A 42 -33.89 -0.68 16.78
N GLU A 43 -34.25 0.56 17.11
CA GLU A 43 -35.55 1.15 16.72
C GLU A 43 -35.64 1.36 15.21
N ALA A 44 -34.60 1.90 14.59
CA ALA A 44 -34.58 2.16 13.15
C ALA A 44 -34.74 0.89 12.31
N TRP A 45 -34.11 -0.23 12.71
CA TRP A 45 -34.26 -1.51 12.02
C TRP A 45 -35.71 -2.04 11.97
N LYS A 46 -36.55 -1.68 12.92
CA LYS A 46 -37.99 -2.06 12.92
C LYS A 46 -38.74 -1.48 11.71
N THR A 47 -38.29 -0.37 11.16
CA THR A 47 -38.88 0.32 10.02
C THR A 47 -38.25 0.01 8.69
N VAL A 48 -36.99 -0.54 8.69
CA VAL A 48 -36.29 -0.92 7.46
C VAL A 48 -36.85 -2.25 6.96
N GLY A 49 -37.39 -2.24 5.76
CA GLY A 49 -37.95 -3.43 5.11
C GLY A 49 -36.97 -4.04 4.10
N LYS A 50 -37.24 -3.74 2.81
CA LYS A 50 -36.46 -4.25 1.68
C LYS A 50 -35.09 -3.57 1.58
N LEU A 51 -34.25 -4.09 0.65
CA LEU A 51 -32.97 -3.50 0.29
C LEU A 51 -33.09 -2.00 -0.04
N GLN A 52 -32.20 -1.22 0.53
CA GLN A 52 -32.05 0.22 0.34
C GLN A 52 -30.64 0.51 -0.18
N ALA A 53 -30.42 1.66 -0.83
CA ALA A 53 -29.14 2.13 -1.28
C ALA A 53 -29.04 3.66 -1.24
N GLN A 54 -27.85 4.19 -0.97
CA GLN A 54 -27.55 5.63 -1.07
C GLN A 54 -26.07 5.88 -1.30
N TRP A 55 -25.74 7.03 -1.87
CA TRP A 55 -24.38 7.54 -1.91
C TRP A 55 -23.94 8.03 -0.54
N VAL A 56 -22.67 7.80 -0.21
CA VAL A 56 -22.05 8.24 1.05
C VAL A 56 -20.61 8.70 0.81
N SER A 57 -19.99 9.32 1.82
CA SER A 57 -18.59 9.72 1.73
C SER A 57 -17.67 8.50 1.59
N ALA A 58 -16.71 8.57 0.69
CA ALA A 58 -15.61 7.61 0.59
C ALA A 58 -14.59 7.73 1.74
N ASP A 59 -14.68 8.80 2.51
CA ASP A 59 -13.77 9.15 3.59
C ASP A 59 -14.15 8.55 4.95
N SER A 60 -15.25 7.81 5.02
CA SER A 60 -15.80 7.31 6.28
C SER A 60 -15.91 5.80 6.31
N LEU A 61 -15.67 5.23 7.49
CA LEU A 61 -15.99 3.84 7.81
C LEU A 61 -17.45 3.75 8.29
N TYR A 62 -18.18 2.75 7.79
CA TYR A 62 -19.59 2.55 8.13
C TYR A 62 -19.77 1.24 8.89
N SER A 63 -20.46 1.30 10.03
CA SER A 63 -20.75 0.12 10.84
C SER A 63 -21.65 -0.87 10.09
N ARG A 64 -21.41 -2.17 10.30
CA ARG A 64 -22.23 -3.25 9.73
C ARG A 64 -23.63 -3.30 10.31
N SER A 65 -23.78 -2.91 11.57
CA SER A 65 -25.00 -3.10 12.38
C SER A 65 -25.82 -1.81 12.56
N GLU A 66 -25.22 -0.63 12.30
CA GLU A 66 -25.87 0.66 12.50
C GLU A 66 -26.66 1.11 11.25
N VAL A 67 -27.95 1.39 11.41
CA VAL A 67 -28.76 1.91 10.31
C VAL A 67 -28.20 3.25 9.82
N PRO A 68 -27.87 3.40 8.52
CA PRO A 68 -27.33 4.63 8.00
C PRO A 68 -28.28 5.82 8.18
N GLN A 69 -27.73 6.99 8.46
CA GLN A 69 -28.51 8.22 8.36
C GLN A 69 -28.85 8.49 6.89
N LYS A 70 -30.02 9.02 6.63
CA LYS A 70 -30.45 9.33 5.27
C LYS A 70 -29.55 10.42 4.68
N SER A 71 -28.92 10.10 3.54
CA SER A 71 -28.11 11.05 2.78
C SER A 71 -29.01 12.01 1.99
N ALA A 72 -28.61 13.27 1.93
CA ALA A 72 -29.22 14.25 1.01
C ALA A 72 -28.61 14.13 -0.40
N VAL A 73 -27.51 13.37 -0.58
CA VAL A 73 -26.84 13.20 -1.86
C VAL A 73 -27.62 12.22 -2.72
N THR A 74 -28.26 12.71 -3.76
CA THR A 74 -29.01 11.91 -4.73
C THR A 74 -28.16 11.50 -5.93
N THR A 75 -27.14 12.29 -6.29
CA THR A 75 -26.21 12.05 -7.40
C THR A 75 -24.78 12.16 -6.88
N CYS A 76 -23.96 11.16 -7.14
CA CYS A 76 -22.52 11.23 -6.90
C CYS A 76 -21.88 12.08 -7.99
N ARG A 77 -21.15 13.14 -7.60
CA ARG A 77 -20.38 13.99 -8.52
C ARG A 77 -18.91 13.77 -8.30
N LEU A 78 -18.20 13.42 -9.36
CA LEU A 78 -16.77 13.17 -9.38
C LEU A 78 -16.13 14.07 -10.43
N GLU A 79 -14.93 14.53 -10.15
CA GLU A 79 -14.08 15.30 -11.06
C GLU A 79 -12.74 14.58 -11.17
N GLY A 80 -12.20 14.42 -12.38
CA GLY A 80 -10.91 13.77 -12.55
C GLY A 80 -10.22 14.16 -13.85
N TRP A 81 -8.91 13.98 -13.87
CA TRP A 81 -8.09 14.17 -15.06
C TRP A 81 -8.17 12.95 -15.98
N ARG A 82 -7.85 13.11 -17.23
CA ARG A 82 -7.59 11.98 -18.12
C ARG A 82 -6.41 11.16 -17.59
N GLY A 83 -6.55 9.84 -17.50
CA GLY A 83 -5.56 8.94 -16.89
C GLY A 83 -5.65 8.79 -15.38
N GLU A 84 -6.52 9.56 -14.70
CA GLU A 84 -6.74 9.48 -13.26
C GLU A 84 -7.75 8.37 -12.92
N ARG A 85 -7.61 7.82 -11.72
CA ARG A 85 -8.61 6.97 -11.11
C ARG A 85 -9.40 7.77 -10.07
N VAL A 86 -10.71 7.83 -10.21
CA VAL A 86 -11.58 8.45 -9.22
C VAL A 86 -12.44 7.42 -8.51
N SER A 87 -12.72 7.65 -7.24
CA SER A 87 -13.37 6.69 -6.36
C SER A 87 -14.63 7.26 -5.72
N ALA A 88 -15.61 6.39 -5.44
CA ALA A 88 -16.83 6.72 -4.69
C ALA A 88 -17.24 5.55 -3.79
N GLN A 89 -18.13 5.82 -2.84
CA GLN A 89 -18.69 4.80 -1.97
C GLN A 89 -20.21 4.94 -1.88
N LEU A 90 -20.91 3.81 -1.95
CA LEU A 90 -22.32 3.73 -1.65
C LEU A 90 -22.57 2.71 -0.53
N LEU A 91 -23.68 2.85 0.17
CA LEU A 91 -24.15 1.87 1.13
C LEU A 91 -25.38 1.14 0.62
N LEU A 92 -25.38 -0.16 0.89
CA LEU A 92 -26.55 -1.03 0.82
C LEU A 92 -26.94 -1.41 2.24
N TRP A 93 -28.25 -1.47 2.54
CA TRP A 93 -28.73 -2.00 3.82
C TRP A 93 -30.11 -2.63 3.69
N THR A 94 -30.40 -3.58 4.55
CA THR A 94 -31.66 -4.32 4.51
C THR A 94 -32.06 -4.81 5.89
N GLY A 95 -33.35 -4.66 6.23
CA GLY A 95 -33.90 -5.19 7.48
C GLY A 95 -34.26 -6.67 7.42
N LYS A 96 -34.49 -7.23 6.21
CA LYS A 96 -34.99 -8.60 6.00
C LYS A 96 -34.00 -9.53 5.31
N GLY A 97 -32.80 -9.04 4.99
CA GLY A 97 -31.85 -9.72 4.12
C GLY A 97 -32.12 -9.48 2.63
N ALA A 98 -31.11 -9.77 1.79
CA ALA A 98 -31.24 -9.68 0.35
C ALA A 98 -30.33 -10.72 -0.33
N ASP A 99 -30.91 -11.59 -1.14
CA ASP A 99 -30.19 -12.62 -1.88
C ASP A 99 -29.79 -12.12 -3.27
N GLY A 100 -28.62 -12.57 -3.73
CA GLY A 100 -28.17 -12.34 -5.09
C GLY A 100 -27.92 -10.87 -5.42
N VAL A 101 -27.43 -10.07 -4.47
CA VAL A 101 -27.13 -8.67 -4.69
C VAL A 101 -25.98 -8.53 -5.68
N LYS A 102 -26.20 -7.74 -6.73
CA LYS A 102 -25.20 -7.38 -7.75
C LYS A 102 -25.20 -5.87 -7.93
N THR A 103 -24.00 -5.34 -8.21
CA THR A 103 -23.80 -3.92 -8.56
C THR A 103 -23.05 -3.83 -9.88
N LYS A 104 -23.50 -3.00 -10.80
CA LYS A 104 -22.86 -2.75 -12.10
C LYS A 104 -23.05 -1.30 -12.51
N LEU A 105 -22.04 -0.72 -13.17
CA LEU A 105 -22.20 0.56 -13.81
C LEU A 105 -22.75 0.39 -15.23
N LYS A 106 -23.47 1.41 -15.69
CA LYS A 106 -23.77 1.60 -17.11
C LYS A 106 -22.63 2.34 -17.80
N ASP A 107 -22.68 2.39 -19.14
CA ASP A 107 -21.81 3.28 -19.90
C ASP A 107 -22.00 4.73 -19.47
N PHE A 108 -20.94 5.50 -19.55
CA PHE A 108 -20.94 6.92 -19.26
C PHE A 108 -21.21 7.68 -20.55
N SER A 109 -22.21 8.52 -20.58
CA SER A 109 -22.66 9.26 -21.77
C SER A 109 -22.57 10.76 -21.56
N ALA A 110 -22.01 11.46 -22.55
CA ALA A 110 -22.02 12.92 -22.70
C ALA A 110 -22.60 13.26 -24.08
N ASP A 111 -22.88 14.54 -24.36
CA ASP A 111 -23.52 14.99 -25.60
C ASP A 111 -22.88 14.40 -26.89
N ASN A 112 -21.55 14.40 -26.96
CA ASN A 112 -20.80 13.96 -28.15
C ASN A 112 -19.72 12.91 -27.83
N ALA A 113 -19.83 12.18 -26.71
CA ALA A 113 -18.87 11.20 -26.29
C ALA A 113 -19.50 10.11 -25.43
N LYS A 114 -18.87 8.97 -25.43
CA LYS A 114 -19.25 7.82 -24.62
C LYS A 114 -18.01 7.13 -24.09
N LEU A 115 -18.05 6.69 -22.81
CA LEU A 115 -17.03 5.82 -22.22
C LEU A 115 -17.71 4.50 -21.83
N SER A 116 -17.05 3.37 -22.10
CA SER A 116 -17.56 2.05 -21.74
C SER A 116 -17.67 1.90 -20.22
N ALA A 117 -18.65 1.16 -19.76
CA ALA A 117 -18.75 0.73 -18.36
C ALA A 117 -17.50 -0.04 -17.86
N ASP A 118 -16.71 -0.62 -18.77
CA ASP A 118 -15.51 -1.39 -18.45
C ASP A 118 -14.38 -0.56 -17.82
N ILE A 119 -14.46 0.79 -17.92
CA ILE A 119 -13.53 1.68 -17.20
C ILE A 119 -13.78 1.69 -15.69
N ALA A 120 -14.91 1.15 -15.26
CA ALA A 120 -15.35 1.21 -13.87
C ALA A 120 -15.60 -0.18 -13.29
N SER A 121 -15.39 -0.29 -11.99
CA SER A 121 -15.64 -1.51 -11.23
C SER A 121 -16.36 -1.19 -9.92
N THR A 122 -17.03 -2.20 -9.37
CA THR A 122 -17.61 -2.17 -8.02
C THR A 122 -17.13 -3.35 -7.21
N GLY A 123 -16.90 -3.13 -5.91
CA GLY A 123 -16.51 -4.19 -4.98
C GLY A 123 -17.25 -4.07 -3.65
N PHE A 124 -17.76 -5.20 -3.14
CA PHE A 124 -18.37 -5.25 -1.81
C PHE A 124 -17.28 -5.16 -0.74
N VAL A 125 -17.41 -4.21 0.19
CA VAL A 125 -16.42 -4.08 1.26
C VAL A 125 -16.72 -5.06 2.37
N ARG A 126 -15.72 -5.88 2.73
CA ARG A 126 -15.80 -6.89 3.79
C ARG A 126 -15.36 -6.32 5.12
N TYR A 127 -15.93 -6.88 6.18
CA TYR A 127 -15.63 -6.47 7.55
C TYR A 127 -14.63 -7.42 8.20
N THR A 128 -13.69 -6.86 8.98
CA THR A 128 -12.71 -7.59 9.78
C THR A 128 -12.72 -7.09 11.22
N LEU A 129 -12.35 -7.96 12.17
CA LEU A 129 -12.11 -7.54 13.55
C LEU A 129 -10.86 -6.67 13.64
N ALA A 130 -10.96 -5.60 14.42
CA ALA A 130 -9.88 -4.66 14.67
C ALA A 130 -9.88 -4.21 16.14
N ASP A 131 -8.74 -3.70 16.60
CA ASP A 131 -8.64 -2.91 17.81
C ASP A 131 -7.68 -1.73 17.57
N LYS A 132 -7.80 -0.71 18.39
CA LYS A 132 -6.92 0.46 18.27
C LYS A 132 -5.48 0.18 18.67
N GLY A 133 -5.18 -1.03 19.15
CA GLY A 133 -3.85 -1.37 19.67
C GLY A 133 -3.44 -0.51 20.86
N GLY A 134 -2.26 -0.76 21.42
CA GLY A 134 -1.65 0.12 22.41
C GLY A 134 -0.76 1.16 21.73
N ASN A 135 -0.56 2.31 22.37
CA ASN A 135 0.36 3.36 21.93
C ASN A 135 1.83 2.92 21.92
N ASP A 136 2.09 1.66 22.16
CA ASP A 136 3.41 1.14 22.40
C ASP A 136 3.66 -0.05 21.49
N CYS A 137 4.67 0.06 20.65
CA CYS A 137 5.17 -1.04 19.83
C CYS A 137 5.81 -2.17 20.66
N ARG A 138 5.74 -2.11 21.99
CA ARG A 138 6.24 -3.15 22.88
C ARG A 138 5.33 -4.37 22.86
N CYS A 139 5.95 -5.54 23.01
CA CYS A 139 5.33 -6.86 22.86
C CYS A 139 4.23 -7.23 23.86
N GLU A 140 3.80 -6.34 24.74
CA GLU A 140 2.74 -6.59 25.71
C GLU A 140 1.50 -5.78 25.36
N ARG A 141 0.41 -6.47 25.03
CA ARG A 141 -0.90 -5.82 24.96
C ARG A 141 -1.21 -5.26 26.34
N GLY A 142 -1.32 -3.92 26.40
CA GLY A 142 -1.91 -3.27 27.56
C GLY A 142 -3.32 -3.81 27.84
N PRO A 143 -3.89 -3.57 29.01
CA PRO A 143 -5.17 -4.13 29.38
C PRO A 143 -6.26 -3.64 28.42
N LYS A 144 -6.90 -4.58 27.74
CA LYS A 144 -8.16 -4.52 26.99
C LYS A 144 -8.35 -3.29 26.09
N HIS A 145 -7.95 -3.44 24.82
CA HIS A 145 -8.52 -2.61 23.76
C HIS A 145 -9.88 -3.19 23.34
N ASP A 146 -10.86 -2.30 23.18
CA ASP A 146 -12.17 -2.68 22.69
C ASP A 146 -12.03 -3.20 21.26
N VAL A 147 -12.48 -4.41 21.05
CA VAL A 147 -12.54 -5.03 19.72
C VAL A 147 -13.75 -4.46 19.00
N ILE A 148 -13.54 -4.02 17.78
CA ILE A 148 -14.57 -3.48 16.88
C ILE A 148 -14.58 -4.25 15.57
N LEU A 149 -15.67 -4.13 14.81
CA LEU A 149 -15.78 -4.65 13.46
C LEU A 149 -15.72 -3.48 12.48
N VAL A 150 -14.76 -3.50 11.56
CA VAL A 150 -14.51 -2.41 10.61
C VAL A 150 -14.54 -2.89 9.15
N PRO A 151 -15.04 -2.09 8.21
CA PRO A 151 -14.92 -2.38 6.78
C PRO A 151 -13.49 -2.06 6.31
N ASP A 152 -12.84 -2.96 5.56
CA ASP A 152 -11.49 -2.76 5.07
C ASP A 152 -11.30 -3.29 3.63
N MET A 153 -11.46 -4.61 3.44
CA MET A 153 -11.16 -5.28 2.19
C MET A 153 -12.25 -5.09 1.14
N ILE A 154 -11.86 -4.68 -0.06
CA ILE A 154 -12.74 -4.60 -1.23
C ILE A 154 -12.71 -5.96 -1.94
N ASP A 155 -13.84 -6.66 -1.94
CA ASP A 155 -13.99 -7.98 -2.52
C ASP A 155 -14.49 -7.87 -3.97
N SER A 156 -13.92 -8.68 -4.86
CA SER A 156 -14.29 -8.74 -6.28
C SER A 156 -15.47 -9.67 -6.59
N LEU A 157 -16.23 -10.09 -5.58
CA LEU A 157 -17.41 -10.94 -5.78
C LEU A 157 -18.45 -10.26 -6.68
N GLU A 158 -18.89 -10.95 -7.69
CA GLU A 158 -19.98 -10.47 -8.56
C GLU A 158 -21.35 -10.48 -7.86
N VAL A 159 -21.52 -11.37 -6.89
CA VAL A 159 -22.78 -11.61 -6.18
C VAL A 159 -22.54 -11.67 -4.69
N PHE A 160 -23.34 -10.96 -3.93
CA PHE A 160 -23.28 -10.94 -2.48
C PHE A 160 -24.65 -11.21 -1.86
N ASN A 161 -24.72 -12.08 -0.85
CA ASN A 161 -25.91 -12.27 -0.04
C ASN A 161 -25.78 -11.47 1.25
N MET A 162 -26.79 -10.64 1.54
CA MET A 162 -26.81 -9.82 2.74
C MET A 162 -27.72 -10.42 3.79
N ASP A 163 -27.19 -10.55 5.00
CA ASP A 163 -27.99 -10.95 6.18
C ASP A 163 -29.01 -9.84 6.54
N ALA A 164 -30.06 -10.22 7.30
CA ALA A 164 -30.99 -9.26 7.86
C ALA A 164 -30.32 -8.29 8.83
N GLN A 165 -30.81 -7.06 8.89
CA GLN A 165 -30.30 -5.98 9.76
C GLN A 165 -28.79 -5.73 9.58
N THR A 166 -28.36 -5.69 8.32
CA THR A 166 -26.95 -5.40 7.97
C THR A 166 -26.81 -4.30 6.95
N VAL A 167 -25.67 -3.62 7.06
CA VAL A 167 -25.16 -2.61 6.12
C VAL A 167 -24.00 -3.19 5.35
N ARG A 168 -23.88 -2.84 4.06
CA ARG A 168 -22.75 -3.23 3.21
C ARG A 168 -22.25 -2.03 2.40
N PRO A 169 -21.03 -1.54 2.66
CA PRO A 169 -20.41 -0.57 1.77
C PRO A 169 -20.04 -1.25 0.45
N VAL A 170 -20.16 -0.50 -0.63
CA VAL A 170 -19.70 -0.88 -1.96
C VAL A 170 -18.78 0.23 -2.46
N TRP A 171 -17.56 -0.14 -2.78
CA TRP A 171 -16.58 0.75 -3.39
C TRP A 171 -16.79 0.81 -4.90
N VAL A 172 -16.65 2.00 -5.47
CA VAL A 172 -16.72 2.25 -6.91
C VAL A 172 -15.42 2.89 -7.34
N SER A 173 -14.74 2.29 -8.32
CA SER A 173 -13.53 2.84 -8.93
C SER A 173 -13.77 3.09 -10.41
N ILE A 174 -13.35 4.24 -10.93
CA ILE A 174 -13.47 4.63 -12.33
C ILE A 174 -12.09 5.06 -12.83
N ASN A 175 -11.55 4.33 -13.79
CA ASN A 175 -10.27 4.64 -14.43
C ASN A 175 -10.53 5.47 -15.69
N ILE A 176 -10.32 6.77 -15.64
CA ILE A 176 -10.57 7.67 -16.76
C ILE A 176 -9.50 7.43 -17.84
N PRO A 177 -9.86 7.06 -19.08
CA PRO A 177 -8.87 6.86 -20.14
C PRO A 177 -8.08 8.14 -20.44
N GLN A 178 -6.79 8.00 -20.80
CA GLN A 178 -5.96 9.16 -21.17
C GLN A 178 -6.46 9.88 -22.43
N ASP A 179 -7.17 9.17 -23.29
CA ASP A 179 -7.79 9.68 -24.53
C ASP A 179 -9.27 10.07 -24.37
N ALA A 180 -9.80 10.05 -23.14
CA ALA A 180 -11.17 10.47 -22.87
C ALA A 180 -11.40 11.91 -23.34
N LYS A 181 -12.54 12.19 -23.95
CA LYS A 181 -12.92 13.56 -24.29
C LYS A 181 -13.28 14.32 -23.01
N VAL A 182 -12.89 15.59 -22.97
CA VAL A 182 -13.24 16.51 -21.88
C VAL A 182 -14.74 16.76 -21.89
N GLY A 183 -15.37 16.78 -20.71
CA GLY A 183 -16.79 17.06 -20.56
C GLY A 183 -17.41 16.34 -19.37
N VAL A 184 -18.71 16.55 -19.22
CA VAL A 184 -19.51 15.95 -18.14
C VAL A 184 -20.22 14.72 -18.67
N TYR A 185 -19.99 13.60 -18.03
CA TYR A 185 -20.57 12.30 -18.36
C TYR A 185 -21.56 11.88 -17.30
N HIS A 186 -22.67 11.28 -17.73
CA HIS A 186 -23.68 10.74 -16.84
C HIS A 186 -23.74 9.22 -16.96
N SER A 187 -23.86 8.55 -15.83
CA SER A 187 -24.03 7.11 -15.71
C SER A 187 -24.88 6.76 -14.49
N GLU A 188 -25.06 5.49 -14.21
CA GLU A 188 -25.77 4.96 -13.06
C GLU A 188 -25.11 3.69 -12.55
N VAL A 189 -25.06 3.53 -11.24
CA VAL A 189 -24.85 2.23 -10.62
C VAL A 189 -26.20 1.52 -10.54
N VAL A 190 -26.31 0.40 -11.22
CA VAL A 190 -27.48 -0.49 -11.19
C VAL A 190 -27.27 -1.52 -10.10
N ILE A 191 -28.17 -1.55 -9.12
CA ILE A 191 -28.19 -2.50 -8.00
C ILE A 191 -29.37 -3.45 -8.23
N THR A 192 -29.11 -4.74 -8.27
CA THR A 192 -30.14 -5.77 -8.41
C THR A 192 -30.02 -6.80 -7.31
N ALA A 193 -31.15 -7.32 -6.86
CA ALA A 193 -31.25 -8.45 -5.93
C ALA A 193 -32.54 -9.23 -6.25
N LYS A 194 -32.74 -10.40 -5.63
CA LYS A 194 -34.00 -11.13 -5.79
C LYS A 194 -35.18 -10.27 -5.38
N GLY A 195 -36.01 -9.91 -6.36
CA GLY A 195 -37.20 -9.07 -6.15
C GLY A 195 -36.94 -7.57 -5.92
N ALA A 196 -35.74 -7.06 -6.22
CA ALA A 196 -35.39 -5.65 -6.12
C ALA A 196 -34.49 -5.18 -7.27
N LYS A 197 -34.75 -3.97 -7.75
CA LYS A 197 -33.87 -3.24 -8.67
C LYS A 197 -33.91 -1.75 -8.34
N MET A 198 -32.77 -1.10 -8.27
CA MET A 198 -32.63 0.33 -8.04
C MET A 198 -31.43 0.88 -8.78
N THR A 199 -31.36 2.18 -8.97
CA THR A 199 -30.25 2.88 -9.61
C THR A 199 -29.84 4.08 -8.78
N LEU A 200 -28.54 4.36 -8.78
CA LEU A 200 -27.96 5.55 -8.18
C LEU A 200 -27.21 6.33 -9.27
N PRO A 201 -27.61 7.58 -9.56
CA PRO A 201 -26.97 8.40 -10.57
C PRO A 201 -25.54 8.79 -10.18
N ILE A 202 -24.68 8.86 -11.19
CA ILE A 202 -23.30 9.34 -11.09
C ILE A 202 -23.00 10.31 -12.23
N GLU A 203 -22.32 11.40 -11.92
CA GLU A 203 -21.85 12.42 -12.85
C GLU A 203 -20.34 12.51 -12.73
N LEU A 204 -19.64 12.37 -13.86
CA LEU A 204 -18.18 12.42 -13.95
C LEU A 204 -17.77 13.58 -14.84
N GLU A 205 -17.13 14.59 -14.29
CA GLU A 205 -16.46 15.65 -15.04
C GLU A 205 -15.03 15.25 -15.38
N VAL A 206 -14.75 15.08 -16.67
CA VAL A 206 -13.39 14.85 -17.19
C VAL A 206 -12.75 16.19 -17.47
N ILE A 207 -11.72 16.54 -16.71
CA ILE A 207 -10.98 17.82 -16.79
C ILE A 207 -9.92 17.76 -17.89
N ASP A 208 -9.63 18.90 -18.53
CA ASP A 208 -8.64 19.01 -19.62
C ASP A 208 -7.19 19.04 -19.09
N GLN A 209 -6.83 17.99 -18.38
CA GLN A 209 -5.46 17.70 -17.94
C GLN A 209 -5.22 16.21 -18.14
N VAL A 210 -3.94 15.80 -18.14
CA VAL A 210 -3.55 14.38 -18.27
C VAL A 210 -2.65 14.00 -17.10
N LEU A 211 -3.05 12.98 -16.36
CA LEU A 211 -2.18 12.33 -15.41
C LEU A 211 -1.34 11.27 -16.16
N PRO A 212 0.00 11.29 -16.06
CA PRO A 212 0.83 10.25 -16.66
C PRO A 212 0.56 8.88 -16.02
N THR A 213 1.01 7.82 -16.68
CA THR A 213 0.91 6.47 -16.14
C THR A 213 1.78 6.28 -14.88
N TYR A 214 1.39 5.38 -14.01
CA TYR A 214 1.99 5.16 -12.68
C TYR A 214 3.52 4.92 -12.70
N ASP A 215 4.06 4.38 -13.79
CA ASP A 215 5.50 4.16 -13.98
C ASP A 215 6.27 5.48 -14.18
N GLN A 216 5.59 6.55 -14.59
CA GLN A 216 6.13 7.90 -14.78
C GLN A 216 5.93 8.80 -13.55
N TRP A 217 5.14 8.38 -12.57
CA TRP A 217 4.92 9.17 -11.35
C TRP A 217 6.23 9.42 -10.61
N THR A 218 6.33 10.58 -9.98
CA THR A 218 7.54 11.04 -9.27
C THR A 218 7.52 10.70 -7.79
N TYR A 219 6.33 10.46 -7.22
CA TYR A 219 6.17 10.09 -5.82
C TYR A 219 6.98 8.85 -5.48
N HIS A 220 7.85 8.95 -4.49
CA HIS A 220 8.67 7.82 -4.04
C HIS A 220 7.90 6.99 -3.02
N LEU A 221 7.08 6.09 -3.53
CA LEU A 221 6.39 5.09 -2.71
C LEU A 221 7.34 3.93 -2.41
N ASP A 222 7.53 3.63 -1.12
CA ASP A 222 8.27 2.46 -0.64
C ASP A 222 7.42 1.66 0.37
N LEU A 223 6.66 0.70 -0.12
CA LEU A 223 5.97 -0.28 0.72
C LEU A 223 6.76 -1.58 0.69
N TRP A 224 7.24 -2.05 1.85
CA TRP A 224 8.05 -3.26 1.94
C TRP A 224 7.22 -4.50 1.63
N GLN A 225 7.72 -5.29 0.67
CA GLN A 225 7.05 -6.49 0.19
C GLN A 225 7.47 -7.70 1.04
N HIS A 226 6.51 -8.61 1.30
CA HIS A 226 6.70 -9.82 2.08
C HIS A 226 6.31 -11.08 1.30
N PRO A 227 7.23 -11.68 0.54
CA PRO A 227 6.93 -12.86 -0.29
C PRO A 227 6.44 -14.08 0.50
N SER A 228 7.02 -14.36 1.68
CA SER A 228 6.67 -15.53 2.49
C SER A 228 5.19 -15.55 2.89
N ALA A 229 4.62 -14.38 3.17
CA ALA A 229 3.20 -14.27 3.50
C ALA A 229 2.28 -14.68 2.33
N VAL A 230 2.72 -14.45 1.08
CA VAL A 230 1.97 -14.87 -0.12
C VAL A 230 1.97 -16.40 -0.24
N ALA A 231 3.13 -17.03 -0.04
CA ALA A 231 3.26 -18.49 -0.06
C ALA A 231 2.33 -19.14 1.00
N ARG A 232 2.35 -18.65 2.25
CA ARG A 232 1.48 -19.16 3.31
C ARG A 232 0.00 -18.96 2.99
N MET A 233 -0.41 -17.75 2.60
CA MET A 233 -1.83 -17.43 2.36
C MET A 233 -2.43 -18.24 1.22
N GLN A 234 -1.62 -18.66 0.26
CA GLN A 234 -2.05 -19.44 -0.89
C GLN A 234 -1.65 -20.93 -0.78
N ASN A 235 -1.02 -21.32 0.33
CA ASN A 235 -0.56 -22.69 0.58
C ASN A 235 0.35 -23.20 -0.56
N LEU A 236 1.35 -22.40 -0.93
CA LEU A 236 2.30 -22.69 -2.00
C LEU A 236 3.67 -23.02 -1.44
N GLU A 237 4.43 -23.83 -2.17
CA GLU A 237 5.84 -24.04 -1.88
C GLU A 237 6.63 -22.76 -2.12
N MET A 238 7.44 -22.37 -1.12
CA MET A 238 8.24 -21.15 -1.18
C MET A 238 9.21 -21.18 -2.37
N TRP A 239 9.22 -20.11 -3.15
CA TRP A 239 10.04 -19.91 -4.34
C TRP A 239 9.77 -20.85 -5.53
N SER A 240 8.64 -21.60 -5.50
CA SER A 240 8.17 -22.37 -6.66
C SER A 240 7.68 -21.46 -7.80
N ASP A 241 7.45 -22.03 -8.98
CA ASP A 241 6.89 -21.28 -10.11
C ASP A 241 5.48 -20.75 -9.79
N GLU A 242 4.68 -21.54 -9.12
CA GLU A 242 3.34 -21.17 -8.66
C GLU A 242 3.38 -20.01 -7.66
N HIS A 243 4.40 -20.00 -6.78
CA HIS A 243 4.59 -18.88 -5.85
C HIS A 243 4.98 -17.60 -6.61
N PHE A 244 5.84 -17.65 -7.61
CA PHE A 244 6.18 -16.48 -8.42
C PHE A 244 5.01 -15.95 -9.23
N GLU A 245 4.11 -16.80 -9.73
CA GLU A 245 2.87 -16.35 -10.37
C GLU A 245 1.91 -15.70 -9.36
N ALA A 246 1.80 -16.24 -8.14
CA ALA A 246 1.04 -15.63 -7.06
C ALA A 246 1.63 -14.27 -6.64
N LEU A 247 2.96 -14.16 -6.56
CA LEU A 247 3.67 -12.90 -6.32
C LEU A 247 3.38 -11.87 -7.41
N ARG A 248 3.40 -12.26 -8.69
CA ARG A 248 3.04 -11.38 -9.80
C ARG A 248 1.66 -10.76 -9.62
N ALA A 249 0.67 -11.59 -9.32
CA ALA A 249 -0.70 -11.15 -9.09
C ALA A 249 -0.82 -10.22 -7.86
N GLN A 250 -0.07 -10.52 -6.78
CA GLN A 250 -0.09 -9.73 -5.56
C GLN A 250 0.64 -8.40 -5.70
N MET A 251 1.74 -8.34 -6.47
CA MET A 251 2.58 -7.14 -6.61
C MET A 251 2.10 -6.20 -7.73
N LEU A 252 1.23 -6.66 -8.63
CA LEU A 252 0.69 -5.82 -9.70
C LEU A 252 -0.09 -4.58 -9.18
N PRO A 253 -0.98 -4.69 -8.18
CA PRO A 253 -1.62 -3.51 -7.59
C PRO A 253 -0.62 -2.53 -6.96
N LEU A 254 0.43 -3.04 -6.33
CA LEU A 254 1.51 -2.22 -5.76
C LEU A 254 2.26 -1.44 -6.85
N ALA A 255 2.63 -2.11 -7.94
CA ALA A 255 3.27 -1.45 -9.07
C ALA A 255 2.38 -0.34 -9.63
N ARG A 256 1.07 -0.61 -9.80
CA ARG A 256 0.07 0.36 -10.29
C ARG A 256 -0.18 1.53 -9.31
N ALA A 257 0.12 1.36 -8.04
CA ALA A 257 0.13 2.44 -7.07
C ALA A 257 1.39 3.33 -7.14
N GLY A 258 2.32 3.04 -8.07
CA GLY A 258 3.52 3.84 -8.28
C GLY A 258 4.71 3.46 -7.42
N GLN A 259 4.77 2.21 -6.89
CA GLN A 259 5.93 1.69 -6.13
C GLN A 259 7.24 1.95 -6.86
N LYS A 260 8.27 2.38 -6.11
CA LYS A 260 9.59 2.70 -6.67
C LYS A 260 10.69 1.76 -6.21
N VAL A 261 10.50 1.07 -5.11
CA VAL A 261 11.54 0.32 -4.41
C VAL A 261 11.21 -1.17 -4.40
N ILE A 262 12.19 -2.00 -4.76
CA ILE A 262 12.15 -3.45 -4.59
C ILE A 262 12.76 -3.77 -3.23
N THR A 263 11.99 -4.35 -2.31
CA THR A 263 12.47 -4.80 -1.00
C THR A 263 13.04 -6.20 -1.14
N THR A 264 14.34 -6.37 -0.84
CA THR A 264 15.00 -7.67 -0.84
C THR A 264 15.70 -7.94 0.49
N THR A 265 15.98 -9.20 0.79
CA THR A 265 16.71 -9.62 1.98
C THR A 265 18.09 -10.17 1.60
N LEU A 266 19.14 -9.65 2.26
CA LEU A 266 20.51 -10.15 2.08
C LEU A 266 20.75 -11.45 2.84
N ASN A 267 19.97 -11.68 3.88
CA ASN A 267 20.00 -12.85 4.74
C ASN A 267 18.63 -13.02 5.38
N ARG A 268 18.37 -14.18 5.99
CA ARG A 268 17.08 -14.54 6.58
C ARG A 268 16.64 -13.53 7.66
N ASP A 269 15.38 -13.16 7.60
CA ASP A 269 14.62 -12.45 8.61
C ASP A 269 15.34 -11.26 9.28
N PRO A 270 15.62 -10.18 8.54
CA PRO A 270 16.35 -9.03 9.06
C PRO A 270 15.62 -8.29 10.19
N TRP A 271 14.32 -8.50 10.37
CA TRP A 271 13.50 -7.84 11.40
C TRP A 271 13.19 -8.72 12.62
N GLY A 272 13.85 -9.87 12.76
CA GLY A 272 13.81 -10.68 13.98
C GLY A 272 12.40 -11.16 14.37
N SER A 273 11.67 -11.75 13.44
CA SER A 273 10.32 -12.29 13.62
C SER A 273 9.27 -11.24 14.04
N GLN A 274 9.41 -10.01 13.57
CA GLN A 274 8.44 -8.94 13.84
C GLN A 274 7.09 -9.19 13.16
N THR A 275 7.08 -9.90 12.02
CA THR A 275 5.89 -10.27 11.24
C THR A 275 5.36 -11.65 11.61
N PHE A 276 4.22 -12.06 11.06
CA PHE A 276 3.64 -13.39 11.30
C PHE A 276 4.49 -14.49 10.67
N ASP A 277 4.93 -14.27 9.42
CA ASP A 277 5.87 -15.14 8.71
C ASP A 277 7.26 -14.54 8.81
N ASP A 278 8.31 -15.36 8.93
CA ASP A 278 9.69 -14.90 8.77
C ASP A 278 9.97 -14.58 7.30
N TYR A 279 10.89 -13.64 7.06
CA TYR A 279 11.41 -13.39 5.72
C TYR A 279 12.42 -14.47 5.35
N GLU A 280 12.12 -15.26 4.34
CA GLU A 280 13.00 -16.32 3.87
C GLU A 280 14.18 -15.78 3.08
N ASP A 281 15.26 -16.60 2.98
CA ASP A 281 16.46 -16.23 2.26
C ASP A 281 16.17 -15.99 0.76
N MET A 282 16.63 -14.86 0.24
CA MET A 282 16.73 -14.60 -1.20
C MET A 282 18.12 -14.88 -1.75
N ILE A 283 19.13 -14.93 -0.89
CA ILE A 283 20.53 -15.22 -1.21
C ILE A 283 21.02 -16.31 -0.27
N ILE A 284 21.46 -17.46 -0.82
CA ILE A 284 22.01 -18.53 -0.01
C ILE A 284 23.52 -18.32 0.17
N TRP A 285 23.93 -18.16 1.43
CA TRP A 285 25.32 -18.02 1.82
C TRP A 285 25.91 -19.39 2.13
N THR A 286 27.04 -19.76 1.50
CA THR A 286 27.71 -21.02 1.74
C THR A 286 29.16 -20.79 2.20
N HIS A 287 29.48 -21.28 3.40
CA HIS A 287 30.87 -21.37 3.87
C HIS A 287 31.45 -22.70 3.43
N ARG A 288 32.40 -22.66 2.50
CA ARG A 288 32.98 -23.85 1.87
C ARG A 288 34.02 -24.57 2.75
N LYS A 289 34.32 -25.83 2.41
CA LYS A 289 35.31 -26.64 3.13
C LYS A 289 36.71 -26.03 3.13
N ASP A 290 37.06 -25.28 2.11
CA ASP A 290 38.34 -24.58 1.99
C ASP A 290 38.42 -23.25 2.75
N GLY A 291 37.30 -22.84 3.38
CA GLY A 291 37.18 -21.60 4.14
C GLY A 291 36.73 -20.40 3.30
N SER A 292 36.51 -20.55 1.99
CA SER A 292 35.95 -19.49 1.15
C SER A 292 34.44 -19.37 1.30
N TRP A 293 33.87 -18.24 0.84
CA TRP A 293 32.45 -17.99 0.76
C TRP A 293 31.97 -18.06 -0.67
N SER A 294 30.74 -18.53 -0.88
CA SER A 294 30.01 -18.42 -2.14
C SER A 294 28.55 -18.07 -1.89
N PHE A 295 27.94 -17.43 -2.88
CA PHE A 295 26.60 -16.87 -2.77
C PHE A 295 25.76 -17.30 -3.96
N ASP A 296 24.55 -17.78 -3.70
CA ASP A 296 23.59 -18.13 -4.74
C ASP A 296 22.51 -17.05 -4.79
N TYR A 297 22.43 -16.33 -5.90
CA TYR A 297 21.52 -15.22 -6.16
C TYR A 297 20.27 -15.62 -6.94
N THR A 298 20.04 -16.91 -7.19
CA THR A 298 18.95 -17.39 -8.07
C THR A 298 17.59 -16.81 -7.69
N VAL A 299 17.23 -16.84 -6.42
CA VAL A 299 15.94 -16.31 -5.92
C VAL A 299 15.93 -14.78 -5.95
N PHE A 300 17.03 -14.14 -5.53
CA PHE A 300 17.18 -12.68 -5.56
C PHE A 300 16.97 -12.15 -6.98
N ASP A 301 17.63 -12.71 -7.95
CA ASP A 301 17.54 -12.32 -9.36
C ASP A 301 16.12 -12.46 -9.86
N ARG A 302 15.53 -13.62 -9.65
CA ARG A 302 14.18 -13.93 -10.13
C ARG A 302 13.13 -12.98 -9.53
N TYR A 303 13.29 -12.63 -8.25
CA TYR A 303 12.38 -11.69 -7.58
C TYR A 303 12.56 -10.26 -8.11
N VAL A 304 13.79 -9.79 -8.24
CA VAL A 304 14.10 -8.47 -8.81
C VAL A 304 13.56 -8.36 -10.25
N GLU A 305 13.80 -9.36 -11.08
CA GLU A 305 13.31 -9.42 -12.47
C GLU A 305 11.78 -9.42 -12.54
N LEU A 306 11.12 -10.15 -11.63
CA LEU A 306 9.67 -10.11 -11.49
C LEU A 306 9.17 -8.69 -11.22
N MET A 307 9.71 -8.01 -10.21
CA MET A 307 9.29 -6.66 -9.85
C MET A 307 9.58 -5.65 -10.96
N MET A 308 10.73 -5.75 -11.62
CA MET A 308 11.08 -4.92 -12.77
C MET A 308 10.13 -5.13 -13.95
N SER A 309 9.69 -6.36 -14.19
CA SER A 309 8.70 -6.68 -15.23
C SER A 309 7.33 -6.05 -15.00
N LEU A 310 7.00 -5.72 -13.74
CA LEU A 310 5.80 -5.01 -13.34
C LEU A 310 5.96 -3.47 -13.39
N GLY A 311 7.17 -2.97 -13.67
CA GLY A 311 7.48 -1.53 -13.74
C GLY A 311 8.20 -0.97 -12.52
N VAL A 312 8.41 -1.74 -11.46
CA VAL A 312 9.16 -1.33 -10.26
C VAL A 312 10.66 -1.50 -10.53
N LYS A 313 11.35 -0.43 -10.91
CA LYS A 313 12.74 -0.52 -11.39
C LYS A 313 13.65 0.65 -10.98
N LYS A 314 13.17 1.55 -10.11
CA LYS A 314 13.95 2.74 -9.73
C LYS A 314 15.04 2.42 -8.71
N GLN A 315 14.77 1.52 -7.76
CA GLN A 315 15.67 1.23 -6.65
C GLN A 315 15.47 -0.19 -6.12
N ILE A 316 16.58 -0.81 -5.67
CA ILE A 316 16.59 -2.08 -4.93
C ILE A 316 17.14 -1.77 -3.53
N ASN A 317 16.33 -1.97 -2.49
CA ASN A 317 16.75 -1.85 -1.10
C ASN A 317 16.99 -3.24 -0.51
N CYS A 318 18.25 -3.50 -0.11
CA CYS A 318 18.70 -4.80 0.36
C CYS A 318 18.86 -4.79 1.89
N TYR A 319 17.91 -5.39 2.59
CA TYR A 319 17.87 -5.53 4.05
C TYR A 319 18.55 -6.82 4.49
N SER A 320 19.42 -6.91 5.45
CA SER A 320 20.14 -5.82 6.08
C SER A 320 21.48 -6.34 6.56
N MET A 321 22.51 -5.52 6.48
CA MET A 321 23.78 -5.82 7.15
C MET A 321 23.63 -5.78 8.68
N LEU A 322 22.61 -5.12 9.19
CA LEU A 322 22.28 -4.98 10.62
C LEU A 322 20.90 -5.59 10.93
N PRO A 323 20.71 -6.91 10.83
CA PRO A 323 19.47 -7.52 11.28
C PRO A 323 19.24 -7.20 12.78
N TRP A 324 17.97 -7.05 13.20
CA TRP A 324 17.63 -6.56 14.53
C TRP A 324 18.21 -7.37 15.70
N ASN A 325 18.38 -8.67 15.50
CA ASN A 325 18.99 -9.58 16.49
C ASN A 325 20.46 -9.87 16.19
N ASN A 326 21.08 -9.16 15.22
CA ASN A 326 22.41 -9.42 14.68
C ASN A 326 22.64 -10.88 14.22
N ARG A 327 21.55 -11.59 13.90
CA ARG A 327 21.60 -13.01 13.50
C ARG A 327 21.87 -13.13 12.01
N LEU A 328 22.87 -13.94 11.67
CA LEU A 328 23.21 -14.32 10.30
C LEU A 328 23.09 -15.83 10.13
N ASN A 329 22.65 -16.25 8.96
CA ASN A 329 22.43 -17.62 8.57
C ASN A 329 23.34 -17.97 7.40
N TRP A 330 23.88 -19.20 7.37
CA TRP A 330 24.68 -19.70 6.26
C TRP A 330 24.63 -21.22 6.23
N TYR A 331 24.90 -21.81 5.07
CA TYR A 331 25.14 -23.23 4.93
C TYR A 331 26.63 -23.53 5.21
N GLU A 332 26.92 -24.37 6.18
CA GLU A 332 28.25 -24.81 6.54
C GLU A 332 28.54 -26.12 5.81
N GLU A 333 29.34 -26.07 4.76
CA GLU A 333 29.60 -27.24 3.89
C GLU A 333 30.35 -28.38 4.64
N LYS A 334 31.19 -28.06 5.62
CA LYS A 334 31.89 -29.08 6.45
C LYS A 334 30.93 -29.92 7.27
N ASP A 335 29.86 -29.29 7.76
CA ASP A 335 28.87 -29.89 8.64
C ASP A 335 27.64 -30.39 7.87
N ASN A 336 27.56 -30.07 6.56
CA ASN A 336 26.41 -30.34 5.70
C ASN A 336 25.10 -29.86 6.35
N ALA A 337 25.09 -28.64 6.90
CA ALA A 337 23.97 -28.10 7.66
C ALA A 337 23.92 -26.58 7.63
N PHE A 338 22.69 -26.04 7.71
CA PHE A 338 22.51 -24.61 7.96
C PHE A 338 22.90 -24.25 9.40
N LYS A 339 23.59 -23.15 9.54
CA LYS A 339 23.99 -22.51 10.80
C LYS A 339 23.32 -21.18 10.94
N SER A 340 23.09 -20.79 12.19
CA SER A 340 22.56 -19.49 12.55
C SER A 340 23.28 -19.00 13.81
N SER A 341 23.77 -17.77 13.81
CA SER A 341 24.47 -17.21 14.96
C SER A 341 24.30 -15.70 15.04
N SER A 342 24.20 -15.17 16.23
CA SER A 342 24.32 -13.72 16.45
C SER A 342 25.79 -13.31 16.31
N ILE A 343 26.06 -12.36 15.42
CA ILE A 343 27.43 -11.91 15.08
C ILE A 343 27.49 -10.39 15.30
N ALA A 344 28.26 -9.99 16.30
CA ALA A 344 28.39 -8.58 16.67
C ALA A 344 29.01 -7.75 15.51
N PRO A 345 28.47 -6.59 15.16
CA PRO A 345 28.94 -5.76 14.04
C PRO A 345 30.42 -5.32 14.12
N LYS A 346 31.00 -5.27 15.35
CA LYS A 346 32.43 -4.92 15.56
C LYS A 346 33.38 -6.12 15.52
N SER A 347 32.87 -7.34 15.32
CA SER A 347 33.69 -8.54 15.34
C SER A 347 34.47 -8.77 14.03
N LYS A 348 35.65 -9.41 14.11
CA LYS A 348 36.39 -9.83 12.91
C LYS A 348 35.57 -10.74 12.00
N LYS A 349 34.77 -11.64 12.60
CA LYS A 349 33.91 -12.55 11.83
C LYS A 349 32.85 -11.78 11.03
N TYR A 350 32.28 -10.71 11.60
CA TYR A 350 31.34 -9.85 10.88
C TYR A 350 32.00 -9.19 9.65
N GLU A 351 33.19 -8.62 9.83
CA GLU A 351 33.95 -8.00 8.74
C GLU A 351 34.36 -9.03 7.68
N GLU A 352 34.80 -10.22 8.09
CA GLU A 352 35.17 -11.32 7.17
C GLU A 352 33.96 -11.70 6.28
N MET A 353 32.83 -12.01 6.89
CA MET A 353 31.63 -12.43 6.18
C MET A 353 31.14 -11.33 5.22
N TRP A 354 30.98 -10.11 5.70
CA TRP A 354 30.45 -9.02 4.90
C TRP A 354 31.45 -8.52 3.83
N SER A 355 32.75 -8.54 4.10
CA SER A 355 33.72 -8.16 3.07
C SER A 355 33.76 -9.17 1.91
N ALA A 356 33.59 -10.46 2.20
CA ALA A 356 33.47 -11.50 1.17
C ALA A 356 32.18 -11.27 0.35
N PHE A 357 31.05 -11.08 1.03
CA PHE A 357 29.77 -10.84 0.38
C PHE A 357 29.78 -9.56 -0.47
N LEU A 358 30.20 -8.44 0.07
CA LEU A 358 30.15 -7.15 -0.64
C LEU A 358 30.97 -7.16 -1.93
N LYS A 359 32.15 -7.80 -1.92
CA LYS A 359 32.98 -7.94 -3.12
C LYS A 359 32.31 -8.76 -4.22
N ASP A 360 31.73 -9.90 -3.84
CA ASP A 360 31.03 -10.80 -4.75
C ASP A 360 29.74 -10.15 -5.27
N PHE A 361 28.97 -9.56 -4.39
CA PHE A 361 27.70 -8.90 -4.72
C PHE A 361 27.86 -7.74 -5.71
N VAL A 362 28.92 -6.93 -5.58
CA VAL A 362 29.23 -5.86 -6.55
C VAL A 362 29.49 -6.44 -7.94
N ILE A 363 30.21 -7.54 -8.04
CA ILE A 363 30.47 -8.23 -9.32
C ILE A 363 29.15 -8.68 -9.94
N HIS A 364 28.34 -9.40 -9.14
CA HIS A 364 27.02 -9.88 -9.56
C HIS A 364 26.11 -8.75 -10.03
N LEU A 365 26.01 -7.67 -9.25
CA LEU A 365 25.16 -6.51 -9.61
C LEU A 365 25.67 -5.77 -10.87
N LYS A 366 26.99 -5.77 -11.13
CA LYS A 366 27.55 -5.23 -12.37
C LYS A 366 27.14 -6.09 -13.57
N GLU A 367 27.22 -7.40 -13.45
CA GLU A 367 26.79 -8.33 -14.49
C GLU A 367 25.31 -8.19 -14.83
N LYS A 368 24.47 -7.97 -13.81
CA LYS A 368 23.03 -7.69 -13.98
C LYS A 368 22.70 -6.26 -14.43
N GLY A 369 23.64 -5.33 -14.35
CA GLY A 369 23.42 -3.91 -14.63
C GLY A 369 22.63 -3.16 -13.53
N TRP A 370 22.55 -3.72 -12.33
CA TRP A 370 21.70 -3.20 -11.23
C TRP A 370 22.47 -2.41 -10.17
N LEU A 371 23.80 -2.36 -10.23
CA LEU A 371 24.62 -1.74 -9.18
C LEU A 371 24.23 -0.30 -8.87
N HIS A 372 23.96 0.49 -9.90
CA HIS A 372 23.67 1.91 -9.77
C HIS A 372 22.32 2.24 -9.08
N ILE A 373 21.39 1.27 -9.06
CA ILE A 373 20.08 1.39 -8.40
C ILE A 373 20.01 0.64 -7.07
N THR A 374 21.07 -0.05 -6.66
CA THR A 374 21.08 -0.88 -5.46
C THR A 374 21.62 -0.11 -4.26
N CYS A 375 20.89 -0.21 -3.14
CA CYS A 375 21.28 0.29 -1.83
C CYS A 375 21.32 -0.85 -0.80
N ILE A 376 22.35 -0.85 0.05
CA ILE A 376 22.29 -1.58 1.31
C ILE A 376 21.37 -0.78 2.24
N ALA A 377 20.38 -1.44 2.83
CA ALA A 377 19.35 -0.80 3.62
C ALA A 377 19.40 -1.21 5.10
N THR A 378 19.07 -0.26 5.98
CA THR A 378 18.96 -0.48 7.42
C THR A 378 17.65 0.09 7.95
N ASP A 379 17.18 -0.48 9.08
CA ASP A 379 15.94 -0.11 9.74
C ASP A 379 16.17 0.15 11.23
N GLU A 380 15.96 1.40 11.65
CA GLU A 380 15.98 1.88 13.04
C GLU A 380 17.20 1.43 13.87
N ARG A 381 18.40 1.41 13.27
CA ARG A 381 19.64 1.06 13.95
C ARG A 381 20.35 2.30 14.53
N SER A 382 21.18 2.09 15.54
CA SER A 382 21.97 3.19 16.10
C SER A 382 22.94 3.77 15.05
N ALA A 383 23.22 5.08 15.16
CA ALA A 383 24.14 5.73 14.25
C ALA A 383 25.54 5.09 14.29
N GLU A 384 25.99 4.62 15.47
CA GLU A 384 27.28 3.94 15.66
C GLU A 384 27.35 2.62 14.88
N GLU A 385 26.27 1.83 14.86
CA GLU A 385 26.22 0.57 14.09
C GLU A 385 26.17 0.85 12.60
N MET A 386 25.38 1.85 12.18
CA MET A 386 25.30 2.26 10.77
C MET A 386 26.64 2.80 10.25
N GLU A 387 27.42 3.53 11.06
CA GLU A 387 28.76 3.98 10.71
C GLU A 387 29.72 2.81 10.41
N ILE A 388 29.58 1.68 11.14
CA ILE A 388 30.37 0.46 10.85
C ILE A 388 30.02 -0.07 9.48
N VAL A 389 28.73 -0.18 9.17
CA VAL A 389 28.24 -0.65 7.87
C VAL A 389 28.71 0.25 6.74
N VAL A 390 28.54 1.57 6.87
CA VAL A 390 28.98 2.55 5.87
C VAL A 390 30.49 2.48 5.64
N LYS A 391 31.28 2.26 6.71
CA LYS A 391 32.73 2.05 6.59
C LYS A 391 33.05 0.80 5.76
N LEU A 392 32.35 -0.31 6.01
CA LEU A 392 32.54 -1.55 5.24
C LEU A 392 32.15 -1.39 3.78
N ILE A 393 30.99 -0.73 3.52
CA ILE A 393 30.55 -0.42 2.15
C ILE A 393 31.60 0.43 1.44
N ASN A 394 32.05 1.53 2.05
CA ASN A 394 33.06 2.40 1.46
C ASN A 394 34.41 1.70 1.22
N THR A 395 34.74 0.67 2.00
CA THR A 395 35.98 -0.08 1.87
C THR A 395 35.90 -1.17 0.79
N TYR A 396 34.80 -1.90 0.73
CA TYR A 396 34.69 -3.13 -0.09
C TYR A 396 33.74 -3.02 -1.27
N ALA A 397 32.81 -2.04 -1.26
CA ALA A 397 31.77 -1.83 -2.26
C ALA A 397 31.36 -0.35 -2.40
N PRO A 398 32.31 0.60 -2.67
CA PRO A 398 32.06 2.05 -2.61
C PRO A 398 31.04 2.55 -3.65
N GLU A 399 30.70 1.74 -4.63
CA GLU A 399 29.72 2.04 -5.66
C GLU A 399 28.27 1.81 -5.21
N LEU A 400 28.05 1.00 -4.15
CA LEU A 400 26.72 0.74 -3.59
C LEU A 400 26.15 1.98 -2.90
N GLY A 401 24.83 2.17 -3.02
CA GLY A 401 24.09 3.16 -2.24
C GLY A 401 23.87 2.71 -0.80
N PHE A 402 23.48 3.68 0.05
CA PHE A 402 23.00 3.41 1.39
C PHE A 402 21.60 4.00 1.57
N ALA A 403 20.68 3.19 2.08
CA ALA A 403 19.31 3.56 2.40
C ALA A 403 19.04 3.33 3.89
N MET A 404 18.18 4.16 4.49
CA MET A 404 17.78 3.95 5.89
C MET A 404 16.36 4.40 6.16
N ALA A 405 15.64 3.63 6.98
CA ALA A 405 14.52 4.10 7.77
C ALA A 405 15.04 4.49 9.16
N ASP A 406 14.91 5.76 9.53
CA ASP A 406 15.65 6.32 10.66
C ASP A 406 14.73 7.07 11.64
N ASN A 407 14.82 6.72 12.89
CA ASN A 407 14.14 7.38 14.01
C ASN A 407 15.08 8.13 14.96
N HIS A 408 16.37 8.33 14.57
CA HIS A 408 17.41 8.92 15.41
C HIS A 408 18.12 10.14 14.79
N ALA A 409 17.67 10.64 13.65
CA ALA A 409 18.34 11.70 12.85
C ALA A 409 19.79 11.33 12.47
N SER A 410 20.06 10.05 12.23
CA SER A 410 21.40 9.51 11.92
C SER A 410 21.96 10.02 10.59
N TYR A 411 21.10 10.44 9.66
CA TYR A 411 21.50 11.06 8.38
C TYR A 411 22.43 12.28 8.53
N ARG A 412 22.43 12.95 9.69
CA ARG A 412 23.34 14.08 9.97
C ARG A 412 24.76 13.62 10.26
N ARG A 413 24.94 12.40 10.70
CA ARG A 413 26.25 11.78 10.99
C ARG A 413 26.77 10.94 9.83
N ILE A 414 25.85 10.41 9.00
CA ILE A 414 26.18 9.50 7.90
C ILE A 414 26.07 10.27 6.57
N PRO A 415 27.20 10.57 5.91
CA PRO A 415 27.17 11.26 4.63
C PRO A 415 26.66 10.31 3.52
N ASN A 416 26.15 10.89 2.44
CA ASN A 416 25.83 10.20 1.19
C ASN A 416 24.74 9.11 1.32
N VAL A 417 23.80 9.27 2.24
CA VAL A 417 22.58 8.45 2.28
C VAL A 417 21.73 8.75 1.05
N ARG A 418 21.65 7.80 0.13
CA ARG A 418 20.89 7.99 -1.14
C ARG A 418 19.39 8.07 -0.89
N ASP A 419 18.88 7.22 0.01
CA ASP A 419 17.49 7.17 0.40
C ASP A 419 17.37 7.32 1.92
N CYS A 420 16.84 8.45 2.33
CA CYS A 420 16.67 8.78 3.74
C CYS A 420 15.18 8.88 4.06
N CYS A 421 14.67 7.88 4.76
CA CYS A 421 13.32 7.89 5.27
C CYS A 421 13.33 8.20 6.77
N VAL A 422 12.62 9.26 7.20
CA VAL A 422 12.61 9.69 8.60
C VAL A 422 11.26 9.41 9.26
N ALA A 423 11.29 9.01 10.53
CA ALA A 423 10.07 8.84 11.30
C ALA A 423 9.28 10.16 11.37
N GLN A 424 8.00 10.12 11.06
CA GLN A 424 7.13 11.30 11.05
C GLN A 424 7.20 12.10 12.38
N ARG A 425 7.33 11.41 13.52
CA ARG A 425 7.47 12.03 14.86
C ARG A 425 8.77 12.80 15.04
N GLN A 426 9.75 12.57 14.18
CA GLN A 426 11.12 13.09 14.27
C GLN A 426 11.52 13.80 12.98
N LEU A 427 10.60 14.60 12.41
CA LEU A 427 10.84 15.38 11.18
C LEU A 427 11.81 16.51 11.46
N TYR A 428 13.09 16.25 11.28
CA TYR A 428 14.17 17.21 11.51
C TYR A 428 14.71 17.89 10.25
N LEU A 429 14.32 17.38 9.05
CA LEU A 429 14.77 17.92 7.79
C LEU A 429 13.98 19.18 7.42
N THR A 430 14.70 20.26 7.14
CA THR A 430 14.11 21.48 6.58
C THR A 430 13.86 21.30 5.08
N LYS A 431 13.07 22.19 4.48
CA LYS A 431 12.85 22.18 3.02
C LYS A 431 14.16 22.40 2.26
N GLU A 432 15.07 23.24 2.80
CA GLU A 432 16.38 23.50 2.24
C GLU A 432 17.26 22.23 2.26
N GLU A 433 17.31 21.51 3.39
CA GLU A 433 18.03 20.24 3.49
C GLU A 433 17.49 19.20 2.50
N ILE A 434 16.16 19.12 2.33
CA ILE A 434 15.52 18.23 1.36
C ILE A 434 15.89 18.64 -0.07
N ALA A 435 15.86 19.94 -0.39
CA ALA A 435 16.24 20.47 -1.70
C ALA A 435 17.72 20.21 -2.03
N GLU A 436 18.64 20.40 -1.07
CA GLU A 436 20.06 20.07 -1.22
C GLU A 436 20.29 18.58 -1.48
N ARG A 437 19.56 17.71 -0.79
CA ARG A 437 19.62 16.26 -1.02
C ARG A 437 19.11 15.89 -2.42
N ARG A 438 17.97 16.47 -2.81
CA ARG A 438 17.39 16.27 -4.15
C ARG A 438 18.32 16.76 -5.27
N ALA A 439 19.04 17.87 -5.08
CA ALA A 439 20.04 18.37 -6.03
C ALA A 439 21.21 17.38 -6.23
N LYS A 440 21.51 16.54 -5.24
CA LYS A 440 22.49 15.44 -5.32
C LYS A 440 21.91 14.15 -5.91
N GLY A 441 20.64 14.13 -6.31
CA GLY A 441 19.92 12.94 -6.77
C GLY A 441 19.50 11.99 -5.64
N TYR A 442 19.46 12.46 -4.39
CA TYR A 442 19.06 11.68 -3.22
C TYR A 442 17.58 11.83 -2.94
N THR A 443 16.97 10.77 -2.44
CA THR A 443 15.56 10.71 -2.04
C THR A 443 15.40 11.02 -0.55
N THR A 444 14.34 11.74 -0.20
CA THR A 444 13.97 12.01 1.19
C THR A 444 12.48 11.77 1.38
N THR A 445 12.15 10.79 2.19
CA THR A 445 10.78 10.39 2.50
C THR A 445 10.53 10.42 4.00
N PHE A 446 9.30 10.16 4.41
CA PHE A 446 8.94 9.94 5.81
C PHE A 446 8.13 8.65 5.95
N TYR A 447 8.00 8.14 7.18
CA TYR A 447 7.15 7.02 7.47
C TYR A 447 6.28 7.23 8.71
N VAL A 448 5.14 6.54 8.72
CA VAL A 448 4.29 6.33 9.89
C VAL A 448 4.23 4.84 10.20
N CYS A 449 4.17 4.51 11.49
CA CYS A 449 4.09 3.13 11.96
C CYS A 449 3.19 3.05 13.20
N CYS A 450 3.21 1.93 13.91
CA CYS A 450 2.48 1.71 15.17
C CYS A 450 2.63 2.83 16.21
N SER A 451 3.74 3.57 16.18
CA SER A 451 4.02 4.67 17.13
C SER A 451 3.35 6.00 16.75
N THR A 452 2.72 6.09 15.60
CA THR A 452 2.00 7.29 15.13
C THR A 452 0.51 6.97 15.03
N TYR A 453 -0.30 7.47 15.97
CA TYR A 453 -1.73 7.17 15.98
C TYR A 453 -2.49 7.80 14.85
N PHE A 454 -2.12 9.02 14.52
CA PHE A 454 -2.83 9.87 13.57
C PHE A 454 -1.84 10.82 12.89
N PRO A 455 -2.00 11.06 11.57
CA PRO A 455 -2.76 10.20 10.67
C PRO A 455 -2.04 8.87 10.42
N ASN A 456 -2.80 7.84 10.09
CA ASN A 456 -2.23 6.53 9.75
C ASN A 456 -3.16 5.77 8.77
N SER A 457 -2.75 4.57 8.36
CA SER A 457 -3.51 3.68 7.49
C SER A 457 -3.78 2.34 8.18
N PHE A 458 -4.25 2.37 9.43
CA PHE A 458 -4.73 1.19 10.15
C PHE A 458 -6.11 0.77 9.63
N THR A 459 -6.55 -0.46 9.90
CA THR A 459 -7.88 -0.92 9.48
C THR A 459 -9.03 -0.10 10.10
N TYR A 460 -8.79 0.54 11.25
CA TYR A 460 -9.76 1.40 11.92
C TYR A 460 -9.55 2.91 11.67
N SER A 461 -8.46 3.30 10.99
CA SER A 461 -8.25 4.70 10.57
C SER A 461 -9.33 5.10 9.56
N GLN A 462 -9.76 6.35 9.61
CA GLN A 462 -10.65 6.85 8.57
C GLN A 462 -9.93 6.81 7.22
N PRO A 463 -10.56 6.39 6.13
CA PRO A 463 -9.88 6.21 4.84
C PRO A 463 -9.12 7.45 4.35
N TRP A 464 -9.65 8.66 4.59
CA TRP A 464 -9.01 9.93 4.24
C TRP A 464 -7.65 10.17 4.94
N GLU A 465 -7.37 9.52 6.07
CA GLU A 465 -6.08 9.65 6.74
C GLU A 465 -4.92 9.16 5.84
N SER A 466 -5.18 8.13 5.04
CA SER A 466 -4.20 7.60 4.07
C SER A 466 -3.91 8.60 2.94
N GLU A 467 -4.90 9.34 2.48
CA GLU A 467 -4.73 10.43 1.50
C GLU A 467 -3.96 11.61 2.11
N LEU A 468 -4.28 11.99 3.35
CA LEU A 468 -3.62 13.08 4.06
C LEU A 468 -2.09 12.90 4.17
N LEU A 469 -1.60 11.66 4.22
CA LEU A 469 -0.15 11.40 4.23
C LEU A 469 0.54 11.93 2.96
N SER A 470 -0.09 11.81 1.79
CA SER A 470 0.47 12.36 0.55
C SER A 470 0.37 13.89 0.50
N TRP A 471 -0.71 14.47 1.03
CA TRP A 471 -0.82 15.92 1.20
C TRP A 471 0.25 16.46 2.16
N HIS A 472 0.56 15.71 3.21
CA HIS A 472 1.68 16.04 4.10
C HIS A 472 3.01 15.99 3.34
N ALA A 473 3.25 14.96 2.52
CA ALA A 473 4.47 14.85 1.73
C ALA A 473 4.68 16.10 0.86
N ILE A 474 3.67 16.51 0.06
CA ILE A 474 3.81 17.66 -0.85
C ILE A 474 3.92 18.98 -0.09
N SER A 475 3.23 19.15 1.05
CA SER A 475 3.29 20.36 1.85
C SER A 475 4.65 20.59 2.53
N LYS A 476 5.32 19.50 2.91
CA LYS A 476 6.67 19.49 3.53
C LYS A 476 7.81 19.29 2.54
N ASP A 477 7.47 19.15 1.25
CA ASP A 477 8.43 18.94 0.17
C ASP A 477 9.17 17.60 0.19
N TYR A 478 8.62 16.58 0.89
CA TYR A 478 9.11 15.21 0.82
C TYR A 478 8.90 14.61 -0.56
N ASP A 479 9.77 13.69 -0.96
CA ASP A 479 9.68 13.00 -2.23
C ASP A 479 8.62 11.88 -2.24
N GLY A 480 8.11 11.48 -1.07
CA GLY A 480 7.11 10.44 -0.92
C GLY A 480 7.05 9.89 0.49
N GLN A 481 6.62 8.63 0.62
CA GLN A 481 6.49 7.96 1.91
C GLN A 481 6.97 6.51 1.85
N LEU A 482 7.38 6.00 3.02
CA LEU A 482 7.62 4.60 3.27
C LEU A 482 6.58 4.04 4.24
N ARG A 483 6.23 2.76 4.08
CA ARG A 483 5.58 1.96 5.11
C ARG A 483 6.21 0.58 5.17
N TRP A 484 6.52 0.13 6.38
CA TRP A 484 7.30 -1.09 6.66
C TRP A 484 6.62 -2.40 6.27
N ALA A 485 5.33 -2.34 5.82
CA ALA A 485 4.59 -3.55 5.49
C ALA A 485 3.49 -3.30 4.46
N TYR A 486 3.68 -3.87 3.27
CA TYR A 486 2.66 -3.93 2.23
C TYR A 486 1.67 -5.08 2.46
N ASN A 487 2.21 -6.28 2.76
CA ASN A 487 1.44 -7.52 2.77
C ASN A 487 1.92 -8.55 3.82
N SER A 488 2.41 -8.10 4.97
CA SER A 488 2.76 -8.98 6.09
C SER A 488 1.52 -9.32 6.91
N TRP A 489 0.67 -10.18 6.35
CA TRP A 489 -0.63 -10.49 6.92
C TRP A 489 -0.54 -11.29 8.22
N PRO A 490 -1.43 -11.03 9.23
CA PRO A 490 -1.67 -11.95 10.32
C PRO A 490 -2.26 -13.28 9.83
N HIS A 491 -2.61 -14.19 10.73
CA HIS A 491 -3.07 -15.53 10.36
C HIS A 491 -4.28 -15.51 9.40
N ARG A 492 -5.29 -14.68 9.67
CA ARG A 492 -6.54 -14.58 8.89
C ARG A 492 -7.00 -13.11 8.79
N PRO A 493 -6.31 -12.27 8.02
CA PRO A 493 -6.54 -10.83 8.00
C PRO A 493 -7.95 -10.43 7.53
N GLU A 494 -8.58 -11.25 6.70
CA GLU A 494 -9.96 -11.04 6.23
C GLU A 494 -11.01 -11.25 7.33
N TYR A 495 -10.69 -11.99 8.38
CA TYR A 495 -11.55 -12.23 9.55
C TYR A 495 -11.13 -11.38 10.75
N ASP A 496 -9.81 -11.31 11.01
CA ASP A 496 -9.21 -10.65 12.16
C ASP A 496 -7.89 -9.97 11.75
N SER A 497 -7.90 -8.66 11.72
CA SER A 497 -6.74 -7.85 11.33
C SER A 497 -5.77 -7.57 12.48
N ARG A 498 -6.06 -8.03 13.69
CA ARG A 498 -5.24 -7.84 14.87
C ARG A 498 -4.00 -8.74 14.83
N PHE A 499 -2.89 -8.20 15.22
CA PHE A 499 -1.64 -8.95 15.32
C PHE A 499 -0.80 -8.48 16.50
N ARG A 500 -0.56 -9.38 17.46
CA ARG A 500 0.22 -9.10 18.68
C ARG A 500 -0.26 -7.81 19.36
N THR A 501 0.65 -6.85 19.58
CA THR A 501 0.40 -5.55 20.23
C THR A 501 0.33 -4.40 19.23
N LEU A 502 0.57 -4.69 17.95
CA LEU A 502 0.50 -3.69 16.90
C LEU A 502 -0.95 -3.26 16.67
N ALA A 503 -1.14 -2.02 16.26
CA ALA A 503 -2.43 -1.53 15.82
C ALA A 503 -2.94 -2.38 14.65
N SER A 504 -4.22 -2.68 14.63
CA SER A 504 -4.81 -3.56 13.61
C SER A 504 -4.57 -3.02 12.20
N GLY A 505 -4.02 -3.86 11.31
CA GLY A 505 -3.69 -3.48 9.94
C GLY A 505 -2.39 -2.70 9.79
N ASP A 506 -1.58 -2.54 10.84
CA ASP A 506 -0.25 -1.94 10.73
C ASP A 506 0.69 -2.76 9.82
N THR A 507 0.52 -4.07 9.82
CA THR A 507 1.37 -5.02 9.10
C THR A 507 1.00 -5.24 7.64
N TYR A 508 -0.04 -4.60 7.11
CA TYR A 508 -0.42 -4.72 5.70
C TYR A 508 -1.28 -3.55 5.21
N GLN A 509 -1.22 -3.26 3.92
CA GLN A 509 -2.02 -2.24 3.25
C GLN A 509 -3.01 -2.81 2.24
N ILE A 510 -2.80 -4.03 1.79
CA ILE A 510 -3.60 -4.72 0.79
C ILE A 510 -4.04 -6.09 1.31
N ALA A 511 -5.17 -6.58 0.85
CA ALA A 511 -5.61 -7.94 1.15
C ALA A 511 -4.91 -8.98 0.28
N SER A 512 -5.03 -10.25 0.65
CA SER A 512 -4.49 -11.37 -0.13
C SER A 512 -5.11 -11.47 -1.52
N TYR A 513 -4.43 -12.12 -2.44
CA TYR A 513 -4.83 -12.27 -3.86
C TYR A 513 -4.96 -10.93 -4.61
N GLY A 514 -4.20 -9.91 -4.22
CA GLY A 514 -4.21 -8.59 -4.88
C GLY A 514 -5.50 -7.79 -4.70
N ARG A 515 -6.38 -8.19 -3.76
CA ARG A 515 -7.61 -7.45 -3.46
C ARG A 515 -7.28 -6.18 -2.68
N SER A 516 -7.85 -5.07 -3.08
CA SER A 516 -7.58 -3.77 -2.48
C SER A 516 -8.27 -3.59 -1.10
N THR A 517 -7.92 -2.52 -0.41
CA THR A 517 -8.56 -2.07 0.82
C THR A 517 -8.94 -0.60 0.71
N LEU A 518 -9.91 -0.14 1.52
CA LEU A 518 -10.33 1.28 1.51
C LEU A 518 -9.14 2.23 1.72
N ARG A 519 -8.25 1.91 2.65
CA ARG A 519 -7.08 2.73 2.98
C ARG A 519 -6.00 2.69 1.88
N PHE A 520 -5.84 1.58 1.16
CA PHE A 520 -4.93 1.49 0.01
C PHE A 520 -5.46 2.29 -1.19
N GLU A 521 -6.77 2.23 -1.45
CA GLU A 521 -7.41 3.03 -2.48
C GLU A 521 -7.22 4.54 -2.21
N ARG A 522 -7.48 5.00 -0.97
CA ARG A 522 -7.31 6.41 -0.61
C ARG A 522 -5.83 6.84 -0.58
N MET A 523 -4.91 5.94 -0.30
CA MET A 523 -3.47 6.23 -0.47
C MET A 523 -3.13 6.54 -1.93
N ILE A 524 -3.69 5.78 -2.87
CA ILE A 524 -3.46 6.03 -4.31
C ILE A 524 -4.06 7.39 -4.72
N ASP A 525 -5.29 7.71 -4.25
CA ASP A 525 -5.92 9.02 -4.51
C ASP A 525 -5.00 10.17 -4.05
N GLY A 526 -4.37 10.03 -2.87
CA GLY A 526 -3.38 10.99 -2.36
C GLY A 526 -2.11 11.08 -3.21
N ILE A 527 -1.61 9.95 -3.73
CA ILE A 527 -0.45 9.95 -4.64
C ILE A 527 -0.78 10.64 -5.96
N GLU A 528 -1.96 10.39 -6.53
CA GLU A 528 -2.43 11.08 -7.72
C GLU A 528 -2.56 12.59 -7.48
N ALA A 529 -3.07 13.02 -6.32
CA ALA A 529 -3.12 14.43 -5.93
C ALA A 529 -1.72 15.06 -5.86
N TYR A 530 -0.73 14.36 -5.28
CA TYR A 530 0.67 14.81 -5.27
C TYR A 530 1.21 15.04 -6.68
N GLU A 531 1.01 14.09 -7.59
CA GLU A 531 1.46 14.22 -8.98
C GLU A 531 0.77 15.39 -9.69
N LYS A 532 -0.53 15.57 -9.50
CA LYS A 532 -1.30 16.67 -10.06
C LYS A 532 -0.74 18.02 -9.60
N VAL A 533 -0.46 18.20 -8.31
CA VAL A 533 0.18 19.41 -7.78
C VAL A 533 1.52 19.68 -8.46
N LYS A 534 2.37 18.65 -8.61
CA LYS A 534 3.68 18.81 -9.27
C LYS A 534 3.55 19.21 -10.73
N ILE A 535 2.62 18.62 -11.47
CA ILE A 535 2.35 18.96 -12.87
C ILE A 535 1.85 20.40 -12.99
N LEU A 536 0.91 20.82 -12.12
CA LEU A 536 0.38 22.17 -12.12
C LEU A 536 1.46 23.21 -11.75
N ARG A 537 2.35 22.93 -10.81
CA ARG A 537 3.52 23.77 -10.50
C ARG A 537 4.41 23.98 -11.72
N GLN A 538 4.61 22.96 -12.54
CA GLN A 538 5.38 23.09 -13.79
C GLN A 538 4.59 23.89 -14.85
N LYS A 539 3.31 23.55 -15.05
CA LYS A 539 2.43 24.22 -16.02
C LYS A 539 2.32 25.73 -15.78
N PHE A 540 2.18 26.12 -14.52
CA PHE A 540 1.97 27.52 -14.13
C PHE A 540 3.21 28.18 -13.52
N ALA A 541 4.42 27.67 -13.81
CA ALA A 541 5.66 28.24 -13.29
C ALA A 541 5.81 29.74 -13.57
N ASN A 542 5.31 30.22 -14.73
CA ASN A 542 5.33 31.62 -15.15
C ASN A 542 4.06 32.41 -14.75
N ARG A 543 3.10 31.75 -14.04
CA ARG A 543 1.83 32.34 -13.56
C ARG A 543 1.56 31.92 -12.13
N PRO A 544 2.45 32.28 -11.17
CA PRO A 544 2.35 31.82 -9.78
C PRO A 544 1.05 32.26 -9.08
N GLU A 545 0.41 33.35 -9.56
CA GLU A 545 -0.87 33.83 -9.04
C GLU A 545 -2.00 32.80 -9.19
N VAL A 546 -1.95 31.95 -10.22
CA VAL A 546 -2.93 30.86 -10.44
C VAL A 546 -2.80 29.79 -9.35
N LEU A 547 -1.57 29.49 -8.95
CA LEU A 547 -1.26 28.49 -7.93
C LEU A 547 -1.44 29.00 -6.50
N LYS A 548 -1.42 30.34 -6.32
CA LYS A 548 -1.33 30.94 -4.99
C LYS A 548 -2.36 30.42 -3.98
N PRO A 549 -3.67 30.27 -4.28
CA PRO A 549 -4.61 29.74 -3.31
C PRO A 549 -4.29 28.30 -2.87
N LEU A 550 -3.86 27.44 -3.80
CA LEU A 550 -3.44 26.06 -3.49
C LEU A 550 -2.15 26.06 -2.65
N GLU A 551 -1.15 26.90 -3.01
CA GLU A 551 0.10 26.99 -2.26
C GLU A 551 -0.10 27.58 -0.85
N ASP A 552 -1.02 28.54 -0.69
CA ASP A 552 -1.37 29.08 0.63
C ASP A 552 -1.98 27.99 1.53
N LYS A 553 -2.85 27.13 0.99
CA LYS A 553 -3.40 25.98 1.73
C LYS A 553 -2.34 24.92 2.05
N LEU A 554 -1.43 24.64 1.14
CA LEU A 554 -0.30 23.74 1.40
C LEU A 554 0.62 24.30 2.49
N ALA A 555 0.87 25.62 2.49
CA ALA A 555 1.66 26.29 3.51
C ALA A 555 0.95 26.26 4.88
N GLU A 556 -0.38 26.44 4.91
CA GLU A 556 -1.18 26.28 6.11
C GLU A 556 -0.98 24.90 6.72
N ILE A 557 -1.22 23.82 5.95
CA ILE A 557 -1.01 22.43 6.42
C ILE A 557 0.43 22.19 6.85
N ALA A 558 1.41 22.73 6.11
CA ALA A 558 2.81 22.59 6.47
C ALA A 558 3.14 23.23 7.83
N SER A 559 2.44 24.27 8.25
CA SER A 559 2.65 24.95 9.53
C SER A 559 2.07 24.19 10.72
N LEU A 560 1.11 23.28 10.48
CA LEU A 560 0.40 22.57 11.51
C LEU A 560 1.17 21.33 11.99
N LYS A 561 0.91 20.94 13.24
CA LYS A 561 1.44 19.69 13.78
C LYS A 561 0.53 18.54 13.34
N LEU A 562 0.99 17.74 12.39
CA LEU A 562 0.21 16.66 11.76
C LEU A 562 -0.47 15.71 12.75
N THR A 563 0.14 15.46 13.92
CA THR A 563 -0.40 14.57 14.97
C THR A 563 -1.41 15.23 15.90
N ASP A 564 -1.77 16.49 15.67
CA ASP A 564 -2.77 17.19 16.47
C ASP A 564 -4.20 16.83 16.01
N THR A 565 -4.85 15.92 16.72
CA THR A 565 -6.19 15.44 16.42
C THR A 565 -7.31 16.44 16.73
N SER A 566 -7.00 17.58 17.36
CA SER A 566 -7.99 18.64 17.61
C SER A 566 -8.25 19.53 16.39
N LEU A 567 -7.38 19.44 15.38
CA LEU A 567 -7.51 20.21 14.14
C LEU A 567 -8.52 19.58 13.17
N PRO A 568 -9.22 20.38 12.36
CA PRO A 568 -10.23 19.88 11.41
C PRO A 568 -9.58 19.34 10.11
N TRP A 569 -8.71 18.34 10.24
CA TRP A 569 -7.90 17.81 9.13
C TRP A 569 -8.71 17.39 7.90
N HIS A 570 -9.87 16.76 8.10
CA HIS A 570 -10.73 16.36 6.98
C HIS A 570 -11.24 17.58 6.19
N THR A 571 -11.62 18.66 6.89
CA THR A 571 -12.03 19.92 6.25
C THR A 571 -10.88 20.55 5.47
N LEU A 572 -9.69 20.65 6.08
CA LEU A 572 -8.49 21.19 5.43
C LEU A 572 -8.11 20.41 4.18
N MET A 573 -8.20 19.08 4.23
CA MET A 573 -7.94 18.22 3.07
C MET A 573 -9.01 18.43 1.97
N THR A 574 -10.28 18.53 2.33
CA THR A 574 -11.37 18.81 1.37
C THR A 574 -11.18 20.16 0.68
N GLU A 575 -10.71 21.16 1.41
CA GLU A 575 -10.37 22.47 0.85
C GLU A 575 -9.19 22.38 -0.14
N LEU A 576 -8.15 21.58 0.18
CA LEU A 576 -7.03 21.32 -0.75
C LEU A 576 -7.50 20.65 -2.04
N VAL A 577 -8.34 19.62 -1.95
CA VAL A 577 -8.91 18.93 -3.12
C VAL A 577 -9.74 19.91 -3.96
N THR A 578 -10.52 20.77 -3.32
CA THR A 578 -11.32 21.80 -3.99
C THR A 578 -10.43 22.78 -4.75
N GLU A 579 -9.36 23.29 -4.13
CA GLU A 579 -8.42 24.20 -4.78
C GLU A 579 -7.63 23.51 -5.91
N LEU A 580 -7.21 22.26 -5.70
CA LEU A 580 -6.57 21.47 -6.74
C LEU A 580 -7.45 21.34 -7.99
N ASN A 581 -8.73 21.02 -7.81
CA ASN A 581 -9.68 20.89 -8.91
C ASN A 581 -9.95 22.23 -9.59
N ARG A 582 -10.04 23.32 -8.82
CA ARG A 582 -10.17 24.68 -9.36
C ARG A 582 -8.99 25.04 -10.25
N VAL A 583 -7.76 24.88 -9.74
CA VAL A 583 -6.54 25.17 -10.51
C VAL A 583 -6.40 24.25 -11.73
N SER A 584 -6.85 23.02 -11.64
CA SER A 584 -6.84 22.06 -12.75
C SER A 584 -7.67 22.51 -13.95
N LYS A 585 -8.70 23.32 -13.74
CA LYS A 585 -9.61 23.85 -14.77
C LYS A 585 -9.06 25.13 -15.44
N GLU A 586 -8.00 25.72 -14.90
CA GLU A 586 -7.33 26.90 -15.48
C GLU A 586 -6.57 26.54 -16.77
N ARG A 587 -6.61 27.45 -17.78
CA ARG A 587 -6.01 27.25 -19.12
C ARG A 587 -4.64 27.88 -19.24
#